data_0d2173c9d9f5469ad4b2fed481f96ea7
#
_entry.id   0d2173c9d9f5469ad4b2fed481f96ea7
#
_cell.length_a   1.000
_cell.length_b   1.000
_cell.length_c   1.000
_cell.angle_alpha   90.00
_cell.angle_beta   90.00
_cell.angle_gamma   90.00
#
_symmetry.space_group_name_H-M   'P 1'
#
loop_
_entity.id
_entity.type
_entity.pdbx_description
1 polymer ?
#
loop_
_entity_poly.entity_id
_entity_poly.type
_entity_poly.pdbx_seq_one_letter_code
_entity_poly.pdbx_strand_id
1 'polypeptide(L)'
;MSIVKSFKTGVGDTYYIRHGSENFTIIDCRIDEYSDHILDEIYDESRSKEIVRFISTHPDDDHLKGLARLDDKMNIRNFYVVKNKATKPDYTEDFERYCQMRDDTDIAFYVERHCSRRWMNVADDERGSSGLSILWPRLSNPDFQNVLSSAEDGGSPNNLSIILKYSLEDGVTMLWLGDLETDFMTTIEDEIELPKVDIVFAAHHGRARMPAKWMNEMDPKIVVLGEAPREHLEYYSDRDHLRQNTAGDMTFECVDGQTHIYVENEDYQADYLDNEYMPSTYGHYIGSLPCG
;
A
#
# COMPACT_ATOMS: atom_id res chain seq x y z
N MET A 1 14.98 -7.66 -9.17
CA MET A 1 14.06 -6.67 -9.80
C MET A 1 12.63 -6.98 -9.40
N SER A 2 11.87 -5.95 -9.05
CA SER A 2 10.41 -6.03 -8.84
C SER A 2 9.72 -4.80 -9.43
N ILE A 3 8.42 -4.92 -9.66
CA ILE A 3 7.58 -3.82 -10.15
C ILE A 3 6.57 -3.49 -9.08
N VAL A 4 6.50 -2.22 -8.68
CA VAL A 4 5.44 -1.69 -7.84
C VAL A 4 4.57 -0.77 -8.69
N LYS A 5 3.28 -1.02 -8.71
CA LYS A 5 2.29 -0.22 -9.44
C LYS A 5 1.37 0.47 -8.46
N SER A 6 1.12 1.74 -8.69
CA SER A 6 0.12 2.55 -8.01
C SER A 6 -0.88 3.03 -9.05
N PHE A 7 -2.14 2.63 -8.92
CA PHE A 7 -3.19 3.00 -9.86
C PHE A 7 -3.86 4.32 -9.46
N LYS A 8 -4.14 5.16 -10.46
CA LYS A 8 -4.99 6.34 -10.28
C LYS A 8 -6.46 5.91 -10.23
N THR A 9 -6.96 5.72 -9.04
CA THR A 9 -8.33 5.24 -8.81
C THR A 9 -9.34 6.36 -8.57
N GLY A 10 -8.90 7.62 -8.58
CA GLY A 10 -9.68 8.77 -8.17
C GLY A 10 -9.61 8.92 -6.64
N VAL A 11 -10.61 8.49 -5.90
CA VAL A 11 -10.58 8.41 -4.43
C VAL A 11 -10.26 6.99 -4.03
N GLY A 12 -9.30 6.78 -3.14
CA GLY A 12 -8.92 5.46 -2.64
C GLY A 12 -7.65 4.90 -3.25
N ASP A 13 -7.29 3.71 -2.84
CA ASP A 13 -6.00 3.10 -3.14
C ASP A 13 -6.13 1.73 -3.81
N THR A 14 -5.25 1.48 -4.76
CA THR A 14 -5.00 0.15 -5.33
C THR A 14 -3.55 0.07 -5.77
N TYR A 15 -2.84 -0.91 -5.23
CA TYR A 15 -1.45 -1.15 -5.61
C TYR A 15 -1.22 -2.63 -5.89
N TYR A 16 -0.21 -2.93 -6.69
CA TYR A 16 0.38 -4.25 -6.68
C TYR A 16 1.90 -4.20 -6.60
N ILE A 17 2.49 -5.29 -6.10
CA ILE A 17 3.92 -5.58 -6.16
C ILE A 17 4.09 -6.91 -6.89
N ARG A 18 4.66 -6.87 -8.09
CA ARG A 18 5.15 -8.04 -8.79
C ARG A 18 6.59 -8.28 -8.38
N HIS A 19 6.79 -9.17 -7.41
CA HIS A 19 8.11 -9.43 -6.85
C HIS A 19 9.03 -10.13 -7.85
N GLY A 20 10.34 -10.00 -7.67
CA GLY A 20 11.33 -10.77 -8.40
C GLY A 20 11.28 -12.28 -8.08
N SER A 21 10.70 -12.64 -6.92
CA SER A 21 10.38 -14.01 -6.51
C SER A 21 9.01 -14.46 -7.08
N GLU A 22 8.59 -15.70 -6.72
CA GLU A 22 7.28 -16.26 -7.11
C GLU A 22 6.06 -15.62 -6.41
N ASN A 23 6.26 -14.46 -5.82
CA ASN A 23 5.23 -13.74 -5.09
C ASN A 23 4.59 -12.62 -5.92
N PHE A 24 3.29 -12.41 -5.71
CA PHE A 24 2.53 -11.25 -6.15
C PHE A 24 1.70 -10.73 -4.98
N THR A 25 1.73 -9.41 -4.76
CA THR A 25 1.00 -8.80 -3.65
C THR A 25 0.10 -7.71 -4.20
N ILE A 26 -1.16 -7.75 -3.82
CA ILE A 26 -2.13 -6.68 -4.03
C ILE A 26 -2.31 -5.97 -2.70
N ILE A 27 -2.32 -4.65 -2.68
CA ILE A 27 -2.57 -3.84 -1.49
C ILE A 27 -3.79 -2.98 -1.81
N ASP A 28 -4.86 -3.23 -1.08
CA ASP A 28 -6.16 -2.61 -1.24
C ASP A 28 -6.77 -2.75 -2.64
N CYS A 29 -8.02 -2.34 -2.77
CA CYS A 29 -8.77 -2.48 -4.01
C CYS A 29 -9.80 -1.36 -4.15
N ARG A 30 -9.56 -0.47 -5.11
CA ARG A 30 -10.51 0.53 -5.55
C ARG A 30 -10.71 0.36 -7.05
N ILE A 31 -11.57 -0.58 -7.43
CA ILE A 31 -11.87 -0.92 -8.82
C ILE A 31 -13.37 -0.72 -9.04
N ASP A 32 -13.76 0.41 -9.55
CA ASP A 32 -15.16 0.67 -9.88
C ASP A 32 -15.57 0.05 -11.22
N GLU A 33 -16.84 0.21 -11.62
CA GLU A 33 -17.41 -0.40 -12.82
C GLU A 33 -16.78 0.07 -14.14
N TYR A 34 -16.03 1.19 -14.12
CA TYR A 34 -15.35 1.75 -15.29
C TYR A 34 -13.84 1.44 -15.31
N SER A 35 -13.36 0.73 -14.29
CA SER A 35 -11.93 0.45 -14.08
C SER A 35 -11.56 -1.01 -14.35
N ASP A 36 -12.24 -1.68 -15.29
CA ASP A 36 -11.96 -3.08 -15.65
C ASP A 36 -10.52 -3.29 -16.09
N HIS A 37 -9.87 -2.27 -16.70
CA HIS A 37 -8.47 -2.34 -17.09
C HIS A 37 -7.54 -2.60 -15.89
N ILE A 38 -7.84 -2.05 -14.71
CA ILE A 38 -7.06 -2.29 -13.48
C ILE A 38 -7.18 -3.76 -13.07
N LEU A 39 -8.42 -4.28 -13.09
CA LEU A 39 -8.70 -5.67 -12.77
C LEU A 39 -8.00 -6.64 -13.75
N ASP A 40 -8.02 -6.31 -15.04
CA ASP A 40 -7.37 -7.10 -16.07
C ASP A 40 -5.85 -7.07 -15.93
N GLU A 41 -5.24 -5.91 -15.69
CA GLU A 41 -3.80 -5.77 -15.48
C GLU A 41 -3.34 -6.55 -14.24
N ILE A 42 -4.01 -6.41 -13.09
CA ILE A 42 -3.69 -7.16 -11.87
C ILE A 42 -3.75 -8.68 -12.13
N TYR A 43 -4.81 -9.13 -12.81
CA TYR A 43 -4.97 -10.54 -13.13
C TYR A 43 -3.85 -11.04 -14.05
N ASP A 44 -3.55 -10.32 -15.13
CA ASP A 44 -2.55 -10.75 -16.12
C ASP A 44 -1.13 -10.74 -15.53
N GLU A 45 -0.76 -9.74 -14.75
CA GLU A 45 0.55 -9.64 -14.08
C GLU A 45 0.74 -10.71 -12.99
N SER A 46 -0.36 -11.15 -12.36
CA SER A 46 -0.31 -12.18 -11.33
C SER A 46 -0.17 -13.61 -11.87
N ARG A 47 -0.59 -13.87 -13.12
CA ARG A 47 -0.70 -15.23 -13.68
C ARG A 47 0.61 -16.01 -13.73
N SER A 48 1.74 -15.32 -13.79
CA SER A 48 3.07 -15.95 -13.79
C SER A 48 3.59 -16.26 -12.40
N LYS A 49 2.82 -15.95 -11.34
CA LYS A 49 3.24 -16.06 -9.95
C LYS A 49 2.50 -17.18 -9.22
N GLU A 50 3.21 -17.93 -8.38
CA GLU A 50 2.63 -19.05 -7.64
C GLU A 50 1.90 -18.62 -6.37
N ILE A 51 2.33 -17.49 -5.78
CA ILE A 51 1.81 -17.01 -4.51
C ILE A 51 1.22 -15.62 -4.72
N VAL A 52 -0.10 -15.58 -4.83
CA VAL A 52 -0.86 -14.33 -4.87
C VAL A 52 -1.45 -14.06 -3.49
N ARG A 53 -1.22 -12.87 -2.96
CA ARG A 53 -1.83 -12.40 -1.71
C ARG A 53 -2.51 -11.06 -1.89
N PHE A 54 -3.57 -10.87 -1.13
CA PHE A 54 -4.23 -9.60 -0.96
C PHE A 54 -3.99 -9.09 0.47
N ILE A 55 -3.57 -7.86 0.61
CA ILE A 55 -3.39 -7.18 1.89
C ILE A 55 -4.44 -6.07 1.96
N SER A 56 -5.39 -6.18 2.90
CA SER A 56 -6.28 -5.08 3.22
C SER A 56 -5.63 -4.23 4.32
N THR A 57 -5.38 -2.96 4.03
CA THR A 57 -4.86 -2.03 5.03
C THR A 57 -5.90 -1.78 6.09
N HIS A 58 -7.14 -1.50 5.70
CA HIS A 58 -8.32 -1.29 6.55
C HIS A 58 -9.59 -1.45 5.71
N PRO A 59 -10.77 -1.67 6.34
CA PRO A 59 -11.99 -1.99 5.60
C PRO A 59 -12.85 -0.78 5.23
N ASP A 60 -12.28 0.32 4.69
CA ASP A 60 -13.10 1.40 4.14
C ASP A 60 -13.45 1.17 2.68
N ASP A 61 -14.52 1.83 2.19
CA ASP A 61 -15.10 1.57 0.88
C ASP A 61 -14.15 1.93 -0.27
N ASP A 62 -13.35 2.95 -0.09
CA ASP A 62 -12.36 3.38 -1.08
C ASP A 62 -11.08 2.51 -1.08
N HIS A 63 -11.03 1.50 -0.19
CA HIS A 63 -9.97 0.47 -0.14
C HIS A 63 -10.50 -0.94 -0.41
N LEU A 64 -11.83 -1.11 -0.53
CA LEU A 64 -12.46 -2.41 -0.76
C LEU A 64 -13.33 -2.47 -2.01
N LYS A 65 -13.66 -1.33 -2.63
CA LYS A 65 -14.58 -1.29 -3.77
C LYS A 65 -14.05 -2.11 -4.95
N GLY A 66 -14.82 -3.10 -5.35
CA GLY A 66 -14.46 -4.06 -6.39
C GLY A 66 -13.77 -5.33 -5.87
N LEU A 67 -13.66 -5.50 -4.54
CA LEU A 67 -13.07 -6.70 -3.94
C LEU A 67 -13.80 -7.98 -4.33
N ALA A 68 -15.15 -7.94 -4.38
CA ALA A 68 -15.93 -9.10 -4.80
C ALA A 68 -15.59 -9.51 -6.23
N ARG A 69 -15.52 -8.55 -7.15
CA ARG A 69 -15.13 -8.79 -8.55
C ARG A 69 -13.70 -9.29 -8.69
N LEU A 70 -12.78 -8.72 -7.91
CA LEU A 70 -11.38 -9.13 -7.90
C LEU A 70 -11.24 -10.57 -7.41
N ASP A 71 -11.92 -10.92 -6.30
CA ASP A 71 -11.90 -12.27 -5.76
C ASP A 71 -12.55 -13.28 -6.70
N ASP A 72 -13.69 -12.95 -7.30
CA ASP A 72 -14.36 -13.80 -8.30
C ASP A 72 -13.46 -14.10 -9.51
N LYS A 73 -12.62 -13.14 -9.91
CA LYS A 73 -11.70 -13.32 -11.03
C LYS A 73 -10.43 -14.09 -10.64
N MET A 74 -9.89 -13.84 -9.44
CA MET A 74 -8.58 -14.34 -9.03
C MET A 74 -8.63 -15.52 -8.07
N ASN A 75 -9.73 -15.73 -7.36
CA ASN A 75 -9.88 -16.70 -6.28
C ASN A 75 -8.76 -16.53 -5.23
N ILE A 76 -8.81 -15.42 -4.49
CA ILE A 76 -7.79 -15.00 -3.52
C ILE A 76 -7.73 -15.99 -2.36
N ARG A 77 -6.61 -16.70 -2.21
CA ARG A 77 -6.39 -17.74 -1.19
C ARG A 77 -5.49 -17.29 -0.03
N ASN A 78 -4.92 -16.10 -0.10
CA ASN A 78 -4.09 -15.52 0.95
C ASN A 78 -4.58 -14.09 1.21
N PHE A 79 -5.45 -13.93 2.19
CA PHE A 79 -6.04 -12.67 2.59
C PHE A 79 -5.40 -12.19 3.90
N TYR A 80 -4.63 -11.11 3.84
CA TYR A 80 -3.90 -10.55 4.96
C TYR A 80 -4.66 -9.36 5.52
N VAL A 81 -5.02 -9.42 6.79
CA VAL A 81 -5.94 -8.47 7.41
C VAL A 81 -5.70 -8.35 8.91
N VAL A 82 -5.91 -7.17 9.48
CA VAL A 82 -6.01 -7.03 10.93
C VAL A 82 -7.26 -7.77 11.42
N LYS A 83 -7.14 -8.57 12.45
CA LYS A 83 -8.30 -9.21 13.08
C LYS A 83 -9.20 -8.15 13.72
N ASN A 84 -10.36 -7.93 13.14
CA ASN A 84 -11.32 -6.92 13.58
C ASN A 84 -12.75 -7.43 13.43
N LYS A 85 -13.71 -6.64 13.90
CA LYS A 85 -15.15 -6.87 13.75
C LYS A 85 -15.84 -5.59 13.28
N ALA A 86 -15.13 -4.82 12.43
CA ALA A 86 -15.71 -3.60 11.89
C ALA A 86 -17.09 -3.85 11.28
N THR A 87 -17.99 -2.91 11.49
CA THR A 87 -19.33 -2.88 10.95
C THR A 87 -19.54 -1.55 10.21
N LYS A 88 -20.46 -1.55 9.26
CA LYS A 88 -20.82 -0.37 8.49
C LYS A 88 -22.34 -0.24 8.40
N PRO A 89 -22.89 1.00 8.38
CA PRO A 89 -24.33 1.21 8.19
C PRO A 89 -24.78 0.76 6.79
N ASP A 90 -23.96 0.99 5.75
CA ASP A 90 -24.21 0.55 4.39
C ASP A 90 -23.41 -0.71 4.10
N TYR A 91 -24.10 -1.85 4.05
CA TYR A 91 -23.49 -3.16 3.86
C TYR A 91 -23.42 -3.47 2.36
N THR A 92 -22.32 -3.07 1.73
CA THR A 92 -22.08 -3.32 0.31
C THR A 92 -21.64 -4.77 0.04
N GLU A 93 -21.79 -5.25 -1.20
CA GLU A 93 -21.31 -6.57 -1.61
C GLU A 93 -19.80 -6.74 -1.34
N ASP A 94 -19.01 -5.69 -1.58
CA ASP A 94 -17.57 -5.71 -1.34
C ASP A 94 -17.24 -5.80 0.15
N PHE A 95 -17.96 -5.08 1.01
CA PHE A 95 -17.79 -5.20 2.45
C PHE A 95 -18.26 -6.56 2.98
N GLU A 96 -19.33 -7.13 2.42
CA GLU A 96 -19.75 -8.49 2.72
C GLU A 96 -18.67 -9.52 2.36
N ARG A 97 -18.08 -9.39 1.16
CA ARG A 97 -16.96 -10.23 0.72
C ARG A 97 -15.75 -10.09 1.62
N TYR A 98 -15.40 -8.86 2.00
CA TYR A 98 -14.35 -8.61 2.99
C TYR A 98 -14.60 -9.35 4.30
N CYS A 99 -15.81 -9.26 4.85
CA CYS A 99 -16.16 -9.94 6.10
C CYS A 99 -16.06 -11.47 5.95
N GLN A 100 -16.54 -12.04 4.83
CA GLN A 100 -16.43 -13.47 4.54
C GLN A 100 -14.96 -13.90 4.49
N MET A 101 -14.12 -13.18 3.74
CA MET A 101 -12.69 -13.49 3.62
C MET A 101 -11.93 -13.29 4.93
N ARG A 102 -12.25 -12.23 5.69
CA ARG A 102 -11.66 -11.95 7.02
C ARG A 102 -11.94 -13.07 8.02
N ASP A 103 -13.14 -13.62 8.00
CA ASP A 103 -13.61 -14.60 8.99
C ASP A 103 -13.34 -16.05 8.54
N ASP A 104 -12.91 -16.29 7.29
CA ASP A 104 -12.48 -17.59 6.79
C ASP A 104 -11.03 -17.86 7.18
N THR A 105 -10.83 -18.68 8.21
CA THR A 105 -9.50 -19.03 8.75
C THR A 105 -8.63 -19.87 7.80
N ASP A 106 -9.18 -20.39 6.72
CA ASP A 106 -8.41 -21.16 5.73
C ASP A 106 -7.65 -20.22 4.77
N ILE A 107 -8.14 -18.99 4.59
CA ILE A 107 -7.53 -18.00 3.70
C ILE A 107 -7.01 -16.78 4.45
N ALA A 108 -7.63 -16.39 5.58
CA ALA A 108 -7.23 -15.23 6.36
C ALA A 108 -5.91 -15.46 7.10
N PHE A 109 -5.02 -14.49 6.97
CA PHE A 109 -3.86 -14.36 7.82
C PHE A 109 -3.97 -13.07 8.62
N TYR A 110 -4.11 -13.20 9.94
CA TYR A 110 -4.21 -12.04 10.82
C TYR A 110 -2.84 -11.42 11.05
N VAL A 111 -2.70 -10.18 10.60
CA VAL A 111 -1.43 -9.44 10.68
C VAL A 111 -1.36 -8.60 11.96
N GLU A 112 -0.16 -8.53 12.50
CA GLU A 112 0.23 -7.64 13.59
C GLU A 112 1.71 -7.30 13.47
N ARG A 113 2.17 -6.34 14.26
CA ARG A 113 3.58 -5.93 14.28
C ARG A 113 4.51 -7.13 14.44
N HIS A 114 5.48 -7.21 13.53
CA HIS A 114 6.52 -8.26 13.50
C HIS A 114 5.99 -9.68 13.27
N CYS A 115 4.76 -9.84 12.78
CA CYS A 115 4.29 -11.17 12.39
C CYS A 115 5.20 -11.78 11.31
N SER A 116 5.34 -13.10 11.36
CA SER A 116 6.14 -13.85 10.40
C SER A 116 5.26 -14.82 9.61
N ARG A 117 5.44 -14.85 8.30
CA ARG A 117 4.79 -15.83 7.45
C ARG A 117 5.72 -16.24 6.32
N ARG A 118 5.68 -17.56 6.00
CA ARG A 118 6.42 -18.13 4.87
C ARG A 118 6.11 -17.34 3.59
N TRP A 119 7.14 -16.96 2.86
CA TRP A 119 7.14 -16.21 1.61
C TRP A 119 6.64 -14.75 1.70
N MET A 120 6.18 -14.27 2.85
CA MET A 120 5.98 -12.85 3.10
C MET A 120 7.31 -12.19 3.52
N ASN A 121 7.86 -12.65 4.63
CA ASN A 121 9.14 -12.19 5.17
C ASN A 121 10.08 -13.34 5.58
N VAL A 122 9.67 -14.59 5.34
CA VAL A 122 10.47 -15.79 5.59
C VAL A 122 10.61 -16.54 4.27
N ALA A 123 11.84 -16.61 3.76
CA ALA A 123 12.21 -17.45 2.61
C ALA A 123 12.35 -18.92 3.02
N ASP A 124 12.27 -19.82 2.06
CA ASP A 124 12.68 -21.21 2.18
C ASP A 124 13.56 -21.62 0.99
N ASP A 125 13.96 -22.90 0.93
CA ASP A 125 14.85 -23.41 -0.11
C ASP A 125 14.22 -23.41 -1.52
N GLU A 126 12.89 -23.31 -1.60
CA GLU A 126 12.15 -23.35 -2.88
C GLU A 126 11.74 -21.96 -3.36
N ARG A 127 11.42 -21.06 -2.43
CA ARG A 127 10.85 -19.74 -2.73
C ARG A 127 11.44 -18.64 -1.88
N GLY A 128 11.71 -17.51 -2.53
CA GLY A 128 12.17 -16.31 -1.86
C GLY A 128 11.09 -15.61 -1.03
N SER A 129 11.53 -14.73 -0.15
CA SER A 129 10.68 -13.78 0.56
C SER A 129 10.13 -12.73 -0.41
N SER A 130 8.96 -12.16 -0.11
CA SER A 130 8.45 -10.97 -0.79
C SER A 130 9.02 -9.65 -0.22
N GLY A 131 9.82 -9.71 0.85
CA GLY A 131 10.38 -8.51 1.49
C GLY A 131 9.37 -7.64 2.25
N LEU A 132 8.18 -8.16 2.54
CA LEU A 132 7.13 -7.43 3.24
C LEU A 132 7.24 -7.60 4.76
N SER A 133 7.00 -6.54 5.50
CA SER A 133 6.98 -6.56 6.97
C SER A 133 5.87 -5.65 7.50
N ILE A 134 5.19 -6.10 8.56
CA ILE A 134 4.17 -5.31 9.24
C ILE A 134 4.81 -4.61 10.43
N LEU A 135 4.76 -3.27 10.45
CA LEU A 135 5.31 -2.44 11.52
C LEU A 135 4.24 -2.02 12.54
N TRP A 136 2.96 -2.03 12.13
CA TRP A 136 1.77 -1.73 12.92
C TRP A 136 0.58 -2.54 12.37
N PRO A 137 -0.40 -2.95 13.20
CA PRO A 137 -0.64 -2.59 14.60
C PRO A 137 0.10 -3.48 15.61
N ARG A 138 0.18 -2.96 16.85
CA ARG A 138 0.47 -3.73 18.05
C ARG A 138 -0.86 -4.02 18.77
N LEU A 139 -1.36 -5.24 18.65
CA LEU A 139 -2.69 -5.60 19.17
C LEU A 139 -2.89 -5.36 20.66
N SER A 140 -1.82 -5.39 21.46
CA SER A 140 -1.89 -5.09 22.90
C SER A 140 -1.87 -3.59 23.26
N ASN A 141 -1.73 -2.70 22.26
CA ASN A 141 -1.75 -1.25 22.50
C ASN A 141 -3.16 -0.80 22.88
N PRO A 142 -3.34 -0.05 24.00
CA PRO A 142 -4.68 0.36 24.46
C PRO A 142 -5.41 1.27 23.47
N ASP A 143 -4.70 2.18 22.79
CA ASP A 143 -5.30 3.09 21.82
C ASP A 143 -5.79 2.33 20.59
N PHE A 144 -5.03 1.31 20.16
CA PHE A 144 -5.47 0.43 19.10
C PHE A 144 -6.68 -0.44 19.49
N GLN A 145 -6.77 -0.88 20.76
CA GLN A 145 -7.96 -1.57 21.26
C GLN A 145 -9.21 -0.67 21.23
N ASN A 146 -9.04 0.64 21.51
CA ASN A 146 -10.13 1.61 21.35
C ASN A 146 -10.57 1.75 19.90
N VAL A 147 -9.61 1.75 18.94
CA VAL A 147 -9.90 1.75 17.51
C VAL A 147 -10.70 0.52 17.09
N LEU A 148 -10.29 -0.67 17.54
CA LEU A 148 -11.02 -1.92 17.27
C LEU A 148 -12.45 -1.87 17.79
N SER A 149 -12.64 -1.39 19.01
CA SER A 149 -13.97 -1.23 19.61
C SER A 149 -14.82 -0.20 18.86
N SER A 150 -14.24 0.94 18.50
CA SER A 150 -14.94 1.97 17.72
C SER A 150 -15.41 1.43 16.37
N ALA A 151 -14.55 0.69 15.65
CA ALA A 151 -14.89 0.10 14.36
C ALA A 151 -15.96 -1.01 14.48
N GLU A 152 -15.98 -1.79 15.57
CA GLU A 152 -17.04 -2.76 15.89
C GLU A 152 -18.39 -2.05 16.10
N ASP A 153 -18.37 -0.85 16.69
CA ASP A 153 -19.54 0.00 16.93
C ASP A 153 -19.94 0.85 15.69
N GLY A 154 -19.29 0.66 14.55
CA GLY A 154 -19.59 1.36 13.29
C GLY A 154 -18.90 2.71 13.13
N GLY A 155 -17.86 3.00 13.91
CA GLY A 155 -17.00 4.15 13.72
C GLY A 155 -16.05 3.99 12.51
N SER A 156 -15.33 5.09 12.15
CA SER A 156 -14.37 5.07 11.04
C SER A 156 -13.34 3.95 11.21
N PRO A 157 -13.10 3.14 10.17
CA PRO A 157 -12.10 2.10 10.18
C PRO A 157 -10.67 2.58 9.85
N ASN A 158 -10.46 3.86 9.52
CA ASN A 158 -9.20 4.41 9.02
C ASN A 158 -8.01 4.02 9.93
N ASN A 159 -8.16 4.19 11.23
CA ASN A 159 -7.09 3.90 12.19
C ASN A 159 -6.87 2.38 12.46
N LEU A 160 -7.66 1.49 11.82
CA LEU A 160 -7.32 0.07 11.72
C LEU A 160 -6.16 -0.17 10.75
N SER A 161 -5.77 0.84 9.96
CA SER A 161 -4.74 0.74 8.94
C SER A 161 -3.45 0.14 9.46
N ILE A 162 -2.89 -0.76 8.66
CA ILE A 162 -1.55 -1.31 8.90
C ILE A 162 -0.48 -0.33 8.43
N ILE A 163 0.70 -0.38 9.06
CA ILE A 163 1.92 0.16 8.47
C ILE A 163 2.66 -1.00 7.82
N LEU A 164 2.72 -0.98 6.50
CA LEU A 164 3.33 -2.00 5.68
C LEU A 164 4.66 -1.49 5.12
N LYS A 165 5.74 -2.25 5.34
CA LYS A 165 7.05 -2.00 4.73
C LYS A 165 7.33 -3.05 3.66
N TYR A 166 7.82 -2.60 2.52
CA TYR A 166 8.47 -3.42 1.49
C TYR A 166 9.95 -3.07 1.41
N SER A 167 10.82 -4.06 1.31
CA SER A 167 12.25 -3.88 1.06
C SER A 167 12.73 -4.86 -0.01
N LEU A 168 13.34 -4.33 -1.05
CA LEU A 168 14.15 -5.10 -1.98
C LEU A 168 15.58 -5.19 -1.42
N GLU A 169 16.17 -6.37 -1.40
CA GLU A 169 17.56 -6.56 -1.00
C GLU A 169 18.48 -5.73 -1.92
N ASP A 170 19.39 -4.97 -1.33
CA ASP A 170 20.27 -4.01 -2.02
C ASP A 170 19.53 -3.02 -2.94
N GLY A 171 18.28 -2.67 -2.60
CA GLY A 171 17.44 -1.80 -3.38
C GLY A 171 16.46 -0.98 -2.54
N VAL A 172 15.33 -0.62 -3.13
CA VAL A 172 14.37 0.29 -2.56
C VAL A 172 13.72 -0.21 -1.27
N THR A 173 13.48 0.71 -0.34
CA THR A 173 12.58 0.53 0.81
C THR A 173 11.38 1.45 0.66
N MET A 174 10.18 0.88 0.71
CA MET A 174 8.90 1.59 0.59
C MET A 174 8.02 1.35 1.81
N LEU A 175 7.19 2.35 2.15
CA LEU A 175 6.26 2.28 3.27
C LEU A 175 4.86 2.75 2.85
N TRP A 176 3.84 2.00 3.25
CA TRP A 176 2.42 2.36 3.17
C TRP A 176 1.86 2.56 4.57
N LEU A 177 1.09 3.61 4.76
CA LEU A 177 0.49 3.98 6.04
C LEU A 177 -1.03 3.76 6.07
N GLY A 178 -1.61 3.32 4.93
CA GLY A 178 -3.07 3.28 4.78
C GLY A 178 -3.69 4.63 5.11
N ASP A 179 -4.81 4.65 5.77
CA ASP A 179 -5.54 5.88 6.10
C ASP A 179 -5.41 6.32 7.55
N LEU A 180 -4.25 6.03 8.18
CA LEU A 180 -3.97 6.53 9.52
C LEU A 180 -4.18 8.04 9.60
N GLU A 181 -4.99 8.46 10.58
CA GLU A 181 -5.31 9.87 10.80
C GLU A 181 -4.25 10.57 11.64
N THR A 182 -4.04 11.88 11.42
CA THR A 182 -3.00 12.70 12.08
C THR A 182 -3.01 12.56 13.60
N ASP A 183 -4.19 12.66 14.23
CA ASP A 183 -4.31 12.61 15.69
C ASP A 183 -3.95 11.23 16.24
N PHE A 184 -4.35 10.17 15.53
CA PHE A 184 -4.00 8.82 15.94
C PHE A 184 -2.51 8.53 15.74
N MET A 185 -1.92 8.92 14.60
CA MET A 185 -0.48 8.81 14.37
C MET A 185 0.32 9.52 15.47
N THR A 186 -0.13 10.72 15.88
CA THR A 186 0.51 11.47 16.98
C THR A 186 0.39 10.74 18.33
N THR A 187 -0.74 10.08 18.58
CA THR A 187 -0.95 9.30 19.81
C THR A 187 0.00 8.12 19.91
N ILE A 188 0.30 7.47 18.79
CA ILE A 188 1.12 6.25 18.74
C ILE A 188 2.57 6.51 18.31
N GLU A 189 2.97 7.78 18.12
CA GLU A 189 4.28 8.09 17.52
C GLU A 189 5.49 7.59 18.32
N ASP A 190 5.34 7.42 19.63
CA ASP A 190 6.39 6.88 20.50
C ASP A 190 6.36 5.34 20.60
N GLU A 191 5.33 4.69 20.08
CA GLU A 191 5.16 3.23 20.11
C GLU A 191 5.82 2.51 18.92
N ILE A 192 6.20 3.25 17.90
CA ILE A 192 6.71 2.72 16.63
C ILE A 192 8.04 3.38 16.30
N GLU A 193 9.07 2.56 16.11
CA GLU A 193 10.34 2.99 15.50
C GLU A 193 10.23 2.75 13.98
N LEU A 194 10.17 3.82 13.21
CA LEU A 194 10.11 3.73 11.76
C LEU A 194 11.52 3.68 11.17
N PRO A 195 11.79 2.77 10.24
CA PRO A 195 13.08 2.71 9.56
C PRO A 195 13.23 3.87 8.58
N LYS A 196 14.46 4.18 8.17
CA LYS A 196 14.69 5.00 6.97
C LYS A 196 14.07 4.29 5.76
N VAL A 197 13.46 5.09 4.88
CA VAL A 197 12.81 4.59 3.66
C VAL A 197 13.14 5.48 2.47
N ASP A 198 13.16 4.92 1.28
CA ASP A 198 13.34 5.72 0.07
C ASP A 198 12.03 6.39 -0.37
N ILE A 199 10.93 5.66 -0.28
CA ILE A 199 9.61 6.12 -0.74
C ILE A 199 8.56 5.86 0.34
N VAL A 200 7.74 6.87 0.66
CA VAL A 200 6.57 6.71 1.53
C VAL A 200 5.31 7.08 0.77
N PHE A 201 4.31 6.20 0.82
CA PHE A 201 2.95 6.50 0.39
C PHE A 201 2.24 7.18 1.55
N ALA A 202 1.84 8.43 1.35
CA ALA A 202 1.34 9.29 2.40
C ALA A 202 0.04 8.77 3.00
N ALA A 203 -0.10 8.90 4.32
CA ALA A 203 -1.30 8.48 5.01
C ALA A 203 -2.55 9.20 4.49
N HIS A 204 -3.66 8.43 4.35
CA HIS A 204 -4.97 8.93 3.94
C HIS A 204 -4.87 9.71 2.61
N HIS A 205 -4.24 9.09 1.61
CA HIS A 205 -4.00 9.66 0.27
C HIS A 205 -3.23 11.00 0.27
N GLY A 206 -2.60 11.36 1.40
CA GLY A 206 -1.98 12.68 1.64
C GLY A 206 -2.88 13.69 2.36
N ARG A 207 -4.08 13.29 2.80
CA ARG A 207 -5.01 14.13 3.59
C ARG A 207 -4.63 14.21 5.06
N ALA A 208 -3.90 13.22 5.58
CA ALA A 208 -3.39 13.22 6.94
C ALA A 208 -1.94 13.70 6.97
N ARG A 209 -1.66 14.66 7.85
CA ARG A 209 -0.29 15.12 8.09
C ARG A 209 0.44 14.14 8.99
N MET A 210 1.54 13.58 8.53
CA MET A 210 2.38 12.72 9.35
C MET A 210 3.07 13.52 10.48
N PRO A 211 3.25 12.94 11.69
CA PRO A 211 4.01 13.53 12.75
C PRO A 211 5.45 13.88 12.30
N ALA A 212 5.97 15.03 12.74
CA ALA A 212 7.31 15.46 12.38
C ALA A 212 8.39 14.44 12.84
N LYS A 213 8.15 13.75 13.95
CA LYS A 213 9.01 12.67 14.42
C LYS A 213 9.14 11.56 13.39
N TRP A 214 8.01 11.05 12.87
CA TRP A 214 8.00 9.99 11.86
C TRP A 214 8.68 10.43 10.57
N MET A 215 8.38 11.66 10.10
CA MET A 215 9.04 12.21 8.91
C MET A 215 10.56 12.32 9.06
N ASN A 216 11.04 12.66 10.26
CA ASN A 216 12.49 12.75 10.53
C ASN A 216 13.14 11.36 10.69
N GLU A 217 12.44 10.38 11.27
CA GLU A 217 12.93 9.01 11.41
C GLU A 217 13.01 8.30 10.05
N MET A 218 11.94 8.35 9.27
CA MET A 218 11.87 7.76 7.92
C MET A 218 12.80 8.46 6.93
N ASP A 219 12.92 9.79 7.04
CA ASP A 219 13.70 10.65 6.14
C ASP A 219 13.52 10.25 4.66
N PRO A 220 12.26 10.19 4.15
CA PRO A 220 12.00 9.68 2.83
C PRO A 220 12.57 10.59 1.75
N LYS A 221 13.13 9.98 0.70
CA LYS A 221 13.59 10.69 -0.50
C LYS A 221 12.41 11.21 -1.32
N ILE A 222 11.31 10.44 -1.36
CA ILE A 222 10.08 10.82 -2.07
C ILE A 222 8.85 10.48 -1.21
N VAL A 223 7.89 11.42 -1.20
CA VAL A 223 6.53 11.20 -0.69
C VAL A 223 5.59 11.03 -1.87
N VAL A 224 4.88 9.91 -1.96
CA VAL A 224 3.82 9.70 -2.95
C VAL A 224 2.50 10.13 -2.34
N LEU A 225 1.86 11.11 -2.97
CA LEU A 225 0.55 11.62 -2.60
C LEU A 225 -0.49 10.98 -3.52
N GLY A 226 -1.48 10.35 -2.93
CA GLY A 226 -2.67 9.88 -3.62
C GLY A 226 -3.56 11.03 -4.06
N GLU A 227 -4.86 10.85 -3.99
CA GLU A 227 -5.82 11.88 -4.37
C GLU A 227 -6.20 12.80 -3.19
N ALA A 228 -5.25 13.60 -2.72
CA ALA A 228 -5.55 14.61 -1.72
C ALA A 228 -6.14 15.89 -2.36
N PRO A 229 -7.17 16.50 -1.76
CA PRO A 229 -7.60 17.85 -2.12
C PRO A 229 -6.45 18.86 -2.01
N ARG A 230 -6.51 19.91 -2.84
CA ARG A 230 -5.42 20.90 -2.94
C ARG A 230 -5.00 21.52 -1.61
N GLU A 231 -5.93 21.65 -0.68
CA GLU A 231 -5.69 22.20 0.67
C GLU A 231 -4.77 21.35 1.55
N HIS A 232 -4.64 20.03 1.25
CA HIS A 232 -3.77 19.13 1.99
C HIS A 232 -2.38 18.95 1.34
N LEU A 233 -2.21 19.42 0.10
CA LEU A 233 -0.91 19.29 -0.60
C LEU A 233 0.23 20.08 0.07
N GLU A 234 -0.11 21.07 0.90
CA GLU A 234 0.87 21.85 1.65
C GLU A 234 1.56 21.05 2.77
N TYR A 235 0.97 19.91 3.20
CA TYR A 235 1.52 19.09 4.27
C TYR A 235 2.91 18.52 3.97
N TYR A 236 3.23 18.37 2.67
CA TYR A 236 4.45 17.74 2.18
C TYR A 236 5.20 18.64 1.18
N SER A 237 4.92 19.96 1.19
CA SER A 237 5.49 20.92 0.22
C SER A 237 7.00 21.17 0.44
N ASP A 238 7.54 20.81 1.59
CA ASP A 238 8.94 20.88 1.95
C ASP A 238 9.75 19.62 1.57
N ARG A 239 9.10 18.66 0.90
CA ARG A 239 9.68 17.38 0.48
C ARG A 239 9.47 17.15 -1.01
N ASP A 240 10.39 16.43 -1.63
CA ASP A 240 10.20 15.92 -2.98
C ASP A 240 9.01 14.94 -2.97
N HIS A 241 8.07 15.16 -3.89
CA HIS A 241 6.85 14.38 -3.89
C HIS A 241 6.30 14.15 -5.30
N LEU A 242 5.67 13.00 -5.48
CA LEU A 242 4.87 12.65 -6.66
C LEU A 242 3.39 12.77 -6.34
N ARG A 243 2.60 13.28 -7.29
CA ARG A 243 1.15 13.49 -7.11
C ARG A 243 0.39 12.63 -8.10
N GLN A 244 -0.30 11.62 -7.61
CA GLN A 244 -1.08 10.69 -8.44
C GLN A 244 -2.16 11.39 -9.27
N ASN A 245 -2.81 12.43 -8.72
CA ASN A 245 -3.81 13.23 -9.44
C ASN A 245 -3.32 13.78 -10.78
N THR A 246 -2.05 14.16 -10.85
CA THR A 246 -1.44 14.77 -12.03
C THR A 246 -0.53 13.81 -12.79
N ALA A 247 0.11 12.87 -12.12
CA ALA A 247 0.97 11.87 -12.75
C ALA A 247 0.16 10.76 -13.45
N GLY A 248 -1.03 10.47 -12.97
CA GLY A 248 -1.79 9.29 -13.37
C GLY A 248 -1.30 8.02 -12.68
N ASP A 249 -1.42 6.88 -13.31
CA ASP A 249 -0.80 5.64 -12.86
C ASP A 249 0.71 5.81 -12.71
N MET A 250 1.27 5.23 -11.66
CA MET A 250 2.72 5.25 -11.42
C MET A 250 3.27 3.84 -11.37
N THR A 251 4.39 3.62 -12.04
CA THR A 251 5.13 2.36 -12.00
C THR A 251 6.54 2.61 -11.50
N PHE A 252 6.95 1.84 -10.52
CA PHE A 252 8.28 1.85 -9.92
C PHE A 252 8.98 0.54 -10.30
N GLU A 253 9.92 0.60 -11.22
CA GLU A 253 10.78 -0.52 -11.57
C GLU A 253 11.97 -0.54 -10.62
N CYS A 254 11.92 -1.46 -9.65
CA CYS A 254 12.89 -1.55 -8.57
C CYS A 254 14.00 -2.53 -8.93
N VAL A 255 15.21 -2.03 -9.03
CA VAL A 255 16.43 -2.80 -9.29
C VAL A 255 17.46 -2.57 -8.18
N ASP A 256 18.61 -3.25 -8.26
CA ASP A 256 19.70 -3.07 -7.29
C ASP A 256 20.17 -1.61 -7.30
N GLY A 257 20.19 -0.97 -6.15
CA GLY A 257 20.70 0.38 -5.94
C GLY A 257 19.81 1.51 -6.48
N GLN A 258 18.72 1.24 -7.21
CA GLN A 258 17.88 2.32 -7.75
C GLN A 258 16.46 1.89 -8.11
N THR A 259 15.61 2.88 -8.31
CA THR A 259 14.22 2.71 -8.78
C THR A 259 13.96 3.64 -9.95
N HIS A 260 13.60 3.08 -11.11
CA HIS A 260 13.16 3.85 -12.27
C HIS A 260 11.67 4.13 -12.15
N ILE A 261 11.27 5.38 -12.37
CA ILE A 261 9.90 5.85 -12.14
C ILE A 261 9.25 6.24 -13.47
N TYR A 262 8.07 5.68 -13.69
CA TYR A 262 7.25 5.90 -14.88
C TYR A 262 5.87 6.36 -14.44
N VAL A 263 5.25 7.21 -15.27
CA VAL A 263 3.90 7.74 -15.03
C VAL A 263 3.05 7.64 -16.30
N GLU A 264 1.73 7.73 -16.15
CA GLU A 264 0.81 7.71 -17.27
C GLU A 264 0.84 9.03 -18.07
N ASN A 265 0.93 10.17 -17.36
CA ASN A 265 0.88 11.50 -17.98
C ASN A 265 2.23 11.88 -18.61
N GLU A 266 2.26 11.98 -19.93
CA GLU A 266 3.47 12.32 -20.72
C GLU A 266 4.01 13.73 -20.45
N ASP A 267 3.19 14.64 -19.92
CA ASP A 267 3.59 16.02 -19.58
C ASP A 267 4.12 16.15 -18.14
N TYR A 268 4.06 15.09 -17.34
CA TYR A 268 4.52 15.12 -15.95
C TYR A 268 6.04 15.12 -15.85
N GLN A 269 6.58 15.95 -14.98
CA GLN A 269 8.03 16.08 -14.75
C GLN A 269 8.36 16.13 -13.26
N ALA A 270 9.53 15.63 -12.91
CA ALA A 270 10.07 15.61 -11.55
C ALA A 270 11.59 15.93 -11.62
N ASP A 271 11.94 17.23 -11.59
CA ASP A 271 13.29 17.74 -11.83
C ASP A 271 14.33 17.27 -10.80
N TYR A 272 13.89 16.69 -9.68
CA TYR A 272 14.75 16.16 -8.62
C TYR A 272 15.19 14.70 -8.84
N LEU A 273 14.67 14.05 -9.87
CA LEU A 273 15.08 12.68 -10.25
C LEU A 273 16.26 12.69 -11.23
N ASP A 274 17.11 11.68 -11.12
CA ASP A 274 18.23 11.47 -12.03
C ASP A 274 17.73 10.94 -13.38
N ASN A 275 18.26 11.45 -14.49
CA ASN A 275 17.88 10.98 -15.82
C ASN A 275 18.84 9.91 -16.35
N GLU A 276 18.41 8.65 -16.30
CA GLU A 276 19.15 7.49 -16.82
C GLU A 276 18.77 7.13 -18.27
N TYR A 277 17.91 7.94 -18.91
CA TYR A 277 17.45 7.72 -20.30
C TYR A 277 16.82 6.35 -20.54
N MET A 278 16.03 5.85 -19.57
CA MET A 278 15.38 4.55 -19.69
C MET A 278 14.29 4.55 -20.78
N PRO A 279 14.07 3.40 -21.45
CA PRO A 279 12.97 3.29 -22.39
C PRO A 279 11.62 3.37 -21.69
N SER A 280 10.59 3.90 -22.36
CA SER A 280 9.23 4.06 -21.83
C SER A 280 8.47 2.71 -21.79
N THR A 281 9.02 1.72 -21.11
CA THR A 281 8.49 0.34 -21.05
C THR A 281 7.17 0.28 -20.28
N TYR A 282 7.05 1.10 -19.20
CA TYR A 282 5.91 1.10 -18.30
C TYR A 282 5.13 2.42 -18.32
N GLY A 283 5.30 3.25 -19.34
CA GLY A 283 4.73 4.58 -19.46
C GLY A 283 5.79 5.65 -19.70
N HIS A 284 5.47 6.90 -19.40
CA HIS A 284 6.40 8.01 -19.52
C HIS A 284 7.46 7.93 -18.40
N TYR A 285 8.74 7.76 -18.78
CA TYR A 285 9.84 7.76 -17.83
C TYR A 285 10.15 9.17 -17.35
N ILE A 286 10.09 9.39 -16.04
CA ILE A 286 10.33 10.71 -15.42
C ILE A 286 11.65 10.80 -14.67
N GLY A 287 12.36 9.70 -14.50
CA GLY A 287 13.68 9.67 -13.84
C GLY A 287 13.87 8.48 -12.92
N SER A 288 15.05 8.44 -12.31
CA SER A 288 15.48 7.37 -11.39
C SER A 288 15.82 7.94 -10.02
N LEU A 289 15.54 7.15 -8.99
CA LEU A 289 15.85 7.44 -7.61
C LEU A 289 16.94 6.48 -7.14
N PRO A 290 18.14 6.94 -6.73
CA PRO A 290 19.14 6.11 -6.05
C PRO A 290 18.57 5.58 -4.73
N CYS A 291 18.69 4.26 -4.46
CA CYS A 291 18.14 3.56 -3.31
C CYS A 291 19.23 2.83 -2.52
N GLY A 292 18.98 2.56 -1.23
CA GLY A 292 19.92 1.84 -0.35
C GLY A 292 20.55 2.68 0.74
#